data_e723bc223d4d46e784c0d57b8be51629
#
_entry.id   e723bc223d4d46e784c0d57b8be51629
#
_cell.length_a   1.000
_cell.length_b   1.000
_cell.length_c   1.000
_cell.angle_alpha   90.00
_cell.angle_beta   90.00
_cell.angle_gamma   90.00
#
_symmetry.space_group_name_H-M   'P 1'
#
loop_
_entity.id
_entity.type
_entity.pdbx_description
1 polymer ?
#
loop_
_entity_poly.entity_id
_entity_poly.type
_entity_poly.pdbx_seq_one_letter_code
_entity_poly.pdbx_strand_id
1 'polypeptide(L)'
;MKNDNLKRMILYVFTSTGAVLFLLAVFLMFKENRSISAATILEIIGANIVITIGLFLTYRIELRYPIMEFLLDIGFMIAVVLLSGTLFKWYFYIPVWVPVVIVIIVYVLFYLLDIIRVRKDIKEINKLLQKLKEKEAKTVS
;
A
#
# COMPACT_ATOMS: atom_id res chain seq x y z
N MET A 1 8.02 17.56 11.03
CA MET A 1 7.45 16.22 11.34
C MET A 1 6.03 16.02 10.82
N LYS A 2 5.08 16.93 11.09
CA LYS A 2 3.67 16.76 10.63
C LYS A 2 3.52 16.77 9.09
N ASN A 3 4.36 17.55 8.40
CA ASN A 3 4.30 17.73 6.94
C ASN A 3 4.86 16.53 6.15
N ASP A 4 5.80 15.77 6.73
CA ASP A 4 6.43 14.64 6.04
C ASP A 4 5.51 13.41 6.02
N ASN A 5 4.72 13.22 7.08
CA ASN A 5 3.73 12.14 7.13
C ASN A 5 2.60 12.37 6.12
N LEU A 6 2.17 13.63 5.95
CA LEU A 6 1.15 13.98 4.97
C LEU A 6 1.65 13.77 3.53
N LYS A 7 2.89 14.19 3.23
CA LYS A 7 3.50 13.96 1.91
C LYS A 7 3.63 12.46 1.60
N ARG A 8 4.07 11.66 2.57
CA ARG A 8 4.14 10.19 2.42
C ARG A 8 2.76 9.60 2.16
N MET A 9 1.75 10.00 2.91
CA MET A 9 0.38 9.52 2.73
C MET A 9 -0.18 9.85 1.34
N ILE A 10 0.02 11.09 0.87
CA ILE A 10 -0.36 11.50 -0.49
C ILE A 10 0.36 10.66 -1.54
N LEU A 11 1.67 10.46 -1.39
CA LEU A 11 2.46 9.64 -2.31
C LEU A 11 1.96 8.20 -2.35
N TYR A 12 1.62 7.61 -1.20
CA TYR A 12 1.05 6.26 -1.12
C TYR A 12 -0.28 6.17 -1.87
N VAL A 13 -1.20 7.13 -1.68
CA VAL A 13 -2.48 7.17 -2.41
C VAL A 13 -2.25 7.20 -3.92
N PHE A 14 -1.39 8.09 -4.40
CA PHE A 14 -1.14 8.20 -5.85
C PHE A 14 -0.47 6.93 -6.42
N THR A 15 0.51 6.38 -5.72
CA THR A 15 1.24 5.20 -6.19
C THR A 15 0.35 3.96 -6.15
N SER A 16 -0.43 3.76 -5.08
CA SER A 16 -1.35 2.62 -4.98
C SER A 16 -2.49 2.73 -6.00
N THR A 17 -3.05 3.92 -6.20
CA THR A 17 -4.06 4.16 -7.23
C THR A 17 -3.51 3.85 -8.62
N GLY A 18 -2.30 4.33 -8.93
CA GLY A 18 -1.64 4.05 -10.20
C GLY A 18 -1.43 2.54 -10.41
N ALA A 19 -0.99 1.82 -9.39
CA ALA A 19 -0.80 0.37 -9.46
C ALA A 19 -2.12 -0.38 -9.67
N VAL A 20 -3.19 0.00 -8.96
CA VAL A 20 -4.52 -0.60 -9.12
C VAL A 20 -5.07 -0.35 -10.51
N LEU A 21 -4.98 0.89 -11.01
CA LEU A 21 -5.43 1.24 -12.36
C LEU A 21 -4.65 0.52 -13.44
N PHE A 22 -3.32 0.37 -13.27
CA PHE A 22 -2.48 -0.37 -14.20
C PHE A 22 -2.88 -1.85 -14.25
N LEU A 23 -3.04 -2.52 -13.11
CA LEU A 23 -3.44 -3.92 -13.06
C LEU A 23 -4.86 -4.13 -13.61
N LEU A 24 -5.76 -3.20 -13.34
CA LEU A 24 -7.11 -3.24 -13.89
C LEU A 24 -7.10 -3.06 -15.41
N ALA A 25 -6.28 -2.14 -15.92
CA ALA A 25 -6.11 -1.94 -17.37
C ALA A 25 -5.55 -3.20 -18.04
N VAL A 26 -4.53 -3.82 -17.46
CA VAL A 26 -3.98 -5.10 -17.94
C VAL A 26 -5.06 -6.19 -17.95
N PHE A 27 -5.85 -6.31 -16.87
CA PHE A 27 -6.94 -7.28 -16.83
C PHE A 27 -7.99 -7.03 -17.92
N LEU A 28 -8.35 -5.78 -18.17
CA LEU A 28 -9.34 -5.41 -19.18
C LEU A 28 -8.83 -5.61 -20.61
N MET A 29 -7.51 -5.56 -20.85
CA MET A 29 -6.92 -5.91 -22.15
C MET A 29 -7.18 -7.37 -22.54
N PHE A 30 -7.28 -8.27 -21.57
CA PHE A 30 -7.63 -9.68 -21.84
C PHE A 30 -9.13 -9.90 -22.02
N LYS A 31 -9.97 -8.90 -21.73
CA LYS A 31 -11.41 -8.92 -21.98
C LYS A 31 -11.74 -7.96 -23.11
N GLU A 32 -11.95 -8.51 -24.31
CA GLU A 32 -12.35 -7.74 -25.49
C GLU A 32 -13.48 -6.74 -25.20
N ASN A 33 -13.27 -5.47 -25.57
CA ASN A 33 -14.26 -4.37 -25.61
C ASN A 33 -14.73 -3.75 -24.27
N ARG A 34 -13.86 -3.59 -23.27
CA ARG A 34 -14.25 -2.77 -22.10
C ARG A 34 -13.31 -1.60 -21.87
N SER A 35 -13.87 -0.39 -21.99
CA SER A 35 -13.21 0.85 -21.58
C SER A 35 -13.50 1.16 -20.10
N ILE A 36 -12.50 1.67 -19.39
CA ILE A 36 -12.69 2.21 -18.04
C ILE A 36 -13.31 3.60 -18.20
N SER A 37 -14.47 3.84 -17.55
CA SER A 37 -15.07 5.16 -17.54
C SER A 37 -14.33 6.11 -16.58
N ALA A 38 -14.38 7.42 -16.85
CA ALA A 38 -13.82 8.42 -15.95
C ALA A 38 -14.47 8.36 -14.56
N ALA A 39 -15.75 8.02 -14.49
CA ALA A 39 -16.45 7.81 -13.22
C ALA A 39 -15.82 6.66 -12.41
N THR A 40 -15.54 5.52 -13.06
CA THR A 40 -14.89 4.37 -12.41
C THR A 40 -13.50 4.72 -11.87
N ILE A 41 -12.74 5.56 -12.58
CA ILE A 41 -11.43 6.04 -12.11
C ILE A 41 -11.60 6.84 -10.82
N LEU A 42 -12.55 7.77 -10.76
CA LEU A 42 -12.83 8.56 -9.55
C LEU A 42 -13.30 7.71 -8.37
N GLU A 43 -14.12 6.70 -8.63
CA GLU A 43 -14.57 5.72 -7.64
C GLU A 43 -13.40 4.93 -7.04
N ILE A 44 -12.47 4.48 -7.88
CA ILE A 44 -11.25 3.77 -7.46
C ILE A 44 -10.35 4.70 -6.62
N ILE A 45 -10.19 5.96 -7.02
CA ILE A 45 -9.45 6.96 -6.25
C ILE A 45 -10.10 7.15 -4.86
N GLY A 46 -11.42 7.29 -4.82
CA GLY A 46 -12.17 7.43 -3.57
C GLY A 46 -11.99 6.22 -2.64
N ALA A 47 -12.14 5.00 -3.17
CA ALA A 47 -11.90 3.77 -2.40
C ALA A 47 -10.47 3.69 -1.86
N ASN A 48 -9.47 4.06 -2.68
CA ASN A 48 -8.07 4.07 -2.27
C ASN A 48 -7.76 5.10 -1.17
N ILE A 49 -8.40 6.26 -1.20
CA ILE A 49 -8.29 7.25 -0.12
C ILE A 49 -8.82 6.66 1.19
N VAL A 50 -9.99 6.01 1.16
CA VAL A 50 -10.57 5.37 2.35
C VAL A 50 -9.66 4.26 2.88
N ILE A 51 -9.12 3.41 2.02
CA ILE A 51 -8.15 2.36 2.38
C ILE A 51 -6.93 2.99 3.05
N THR A 52 -6.34 4.02 2.45
CA THR A 52 -5.13 4.65 2.98
C THR A 52 -5.36 5.30 4.35
N ILE A 53 -6.50 5.97 4.54
CA ILE A 53 -6.86 6.55 5.84
C ILE A 53 -7.04 5.43 6.87
N GLY A 54 -7.72 4.35 6.51
CA GLY A 54 -7.92 3.20 7.39
C GLY A 54 -6.62 2.53 7.78
N LEU A 55 -5.72 2.26 6.83
CA LEU A 55 -4.39 1.70 7.12
C LEU A 55 -3.55 2.64 8.00
N PHE A 56 -3.67 3.95 7.84
CA PHE A 56 -3.01 4.90 8.72
C PHE A 56 -3.57 4.87 10.14
N LEU A 57 -4.85 4.59 10.32
CA LEU A 57 -5.48 4.42 11.62
C LEU A 57 -5.08 3.07 12.27
N THR A 58 -5.06 1.98 11.49
CA THR A 58 -4.63 0.66 11.97
C THR A 58 -3.16 0.64 12.37
N TYR A 59 -2.30 1.36 11.66
CA TYR A 59 -0.88 1.51 12.01
C TYR A 59 -0.65 2.17 13.39
N ARG A 60 -1.62 2.89 13.93
CA ARG A 60 -1.56 3.42 15.31
C ARG A 60 -1.89 2.38 16.38
N ILE A 61 -2.48 1.25 15.98
CA ILE A 61 -2.82 0.16 16.90
C ILE A 61 -1.63 -0.79 16.91
N GLU A 62 -0.71 -0.60 17.87
CA GLU A 62 0.41 -1.52 18.10
C GLU A 62 -0.15 -2.88 18.54
N LEU A 63 -0.32 -3.78 17.60
CA LEU A 63 -0.70 -5.15 17.91
C LEU A 63 0.54 -5.94 18.34
N ARG A 64 0.36 -6.80 19.35
CA ARG A 64 1.43 -7.61 19.95
C ARG A 64 2.12 -8.56 18.95
N TYR A 65 1.44 -8.87 17.83
CA TYR A 65 1.93 -9.78 16.81
C TYR A 65 1.84 -9.14 15.41
N PRO A 66 2.94 -9.05 14.67
CA PRO A 66 2.96 -8.47 13.31
C PRO A 66 2.02 -9.19 12.32
N ILE A 67 1.79 -10.48 12.54
CA ILE A 67 0.88 -11.28 11.69
C ILE A 67 -0.58 -10.83 11.86
N MET A 68 -0.97 -10.44 13.08
CA MET A 68 -2.34 -9.95 13.33
C MET A 68 -2.56 -8.59 12.69
N GLU A 69 -1.56 -7.72 12.69
CA GLU A 69 -1.58 -6.43 12.01
C GLU A 69 -1.76 -6.62 10.50
N PHE A 70 -0.95 -7.49 9.90
CA PHE A 70 -1.05 -7.86 8.48
C PHE A 70 -2.43 -8.41 8.10
N LEU A 71 -3.01 -9.32 8.89
CA LEU A 71 -4.33 -9.89 8.66
C LEU A 71 -5.45 -8.84 8.80
N LEU A 72 -5.31 -7.93 9.76
CA LEU A 72 -6.27 -6.84 9.98
C LEU A 72 -6.26 -5.86 8.80
N ASP A 73 -5.09 -5.50 8.31
CA ASP A 73 -4.93 -4.62 7.15
C ASP A 73 -5.54 -5.23 5.89
N ILE A 74 -5.23 -6.49 5.59
CA ILE A 74 -5.84 -7.20 4.43
C ILE A 74 -7.36 -7.31 4.60
N GLY A 75 -7.83 -7.69 5.78
CA GLY A 75 -9.27 -7.81 6.04
C GLY A 75 -10.00 -6.49 5.86
N PHE A 76 -9.42 -5.39 6.34
CA PHE A 76 -9.96 -4.05 6.18
C PHE A 76 -10.01 -3.64 4.69
N MET A 77 -8.93 -3.86 3.93
CA MET A 77 -8.88 -3.53 2.50
C MET A 77 -9.92 -4.31 1.70
N ILE A 78 -10.04 -5.62 1.96
CA ILE A 78 -11.05 -6.46 1.30
C ILE A 78 -12.46 -5.94 1.63
N ALA A 79 -12.74 -5.61 2.88
CA ALA A 79 -14.03 -5.06 3.29
C ALA A 79 -14.35 -3.75 2.55
N VAL A 80 -13.41 -2.81 2.46
CA VAL A 80 -13.60 -1.54 1.74
C VAL A 80 -13.85 -1.79 0.26
N VAL A 81 -13.10 -2.69 -0.38
CA VAL A 81 -13.27 -3.01 -1.80
C VAL A 81 -14.62 -3.67 -2.07
N LEU A 82 -15.05 -4.60 -1.22
CA LEU A 82 -16.35 -5.24 -1.35
C LEU A 82 -17.50 -4.23 -1.18
N LEU A 83 -17.42 -3.36 -0.19
CA LEU A 83 -18.40 -2.30 0.04
C LEU A 83 -18.43 -1.30 -1.13
N SER A 84 -17.28 -0.84 -1.58
CA SER A 84 -17.18 0.07 -2.73
C SER A 84 -17.73 -0.56 -4.01
N GLY A 85 -17.39 -1.83 -4.26
CA GLY A 85 -17.87 -2.56 -5.43
C GLY A 85 -19.38 -2.76 -5.44
N THR A 86 -20.03 -2.94 -4.27
CA THR A 86 -21.48 -3.00 -4.16
C THR A 86 -22.13 -1.62 -4.34
N LEU A 87 -21.57 -0.58 -3.73
CA LEU A 87 -22.08 0.79 -3.82
C LEU A 87 -22.01 1.33 -5.26
N PHE A 88 -20.89 1.12 -5.93
CA PHE A 88 -20.62 1.60 -7.29
C PHE A 88 -21.05 0.61 -8.38
N LYS A 89 -21.65 -0.52 -7.99
CA LYS A 89 -22.15 -1.55 -8.90
C LYS A 89 -21.09 -2.13 -9.84
N TRP A 90 -19.82 -2.19 -9.42
CA TRP A 90 -18.71 -2.75 -10.21
C TRP A 90 -18.95 -4.20 -10.59
N TYR A 91 -19.63 -4.96 -9.73
CA TYR A 91 -19.88 -6.40 -9.91
C TYR A 91 -20.83 -6.75 -11.04
N PHE A 92 -21.53 -5.76 -11.61
CA PHE A 92 -22.27 -5.97 -12.87
C PHE A 92 -21.35 -6.15 -14.07
N TYR A 93 -20.14 -5.60 -14.01
CA TYR A 93 -19.19 -5.58 -15.12
C TYR A 93 -17.92 -6.37 -14.85
N ILE A 94 -17.51 -6.47 -13.58
CA ILE A 94 -16.26 -7.09 -13.16
C ILE A 94 -16.58 -8.15 -12.11
N PRO A 95 -16.08 -9.41 -12.25
CA PRO A 95 -16.26 -10.43 -11.23
C PRO A 95 -15.69 -9.98 -9.87
N VAL A 96 -16.37 -10.32 -8.79
CA VAL A 96 -16.01 -9.89 -7.40
C VAL A 96 -14.57 -10.24 -7.03
N TRP A 97 -14.06 -11.36 -7.50
CA TRP A 97 -12.71 -11.83 -7.19
C TRP A 97 -11.60 -10.94 -7.80
N VAL A 98 -11.86 -10.25 -8.91
CA VAL A 98 -10.85 -9.43 -9.62
C VAL A 98 -10.35 -8.27 -8.78
N PRO A 99 -11.20 -7.35 -8.28
CA PRO A 99 -10.71 -6.26 -7.44
C PRO A 99 -10.10 -6.75 -6.14
N VAL A 100 -10.57 -7.86 -5.56
CA VAL A 100 -9.99 -8.47 -4.36
C VAL A 100 -8.55 -8.94 -4.63
N VAL A 101 -8.34 -9.67 -5.72
CA VAL A 101 -7.00 -10.16 -6.12
C VAL A 101 -6.06 -8.98 -6.41
N ILE A 102 -6.54 -7.96 -7.12
CA ILE A 102 -5.73 -6.77 -7.44
C ILE A 102 -5.26 -6.09 -6.15
N VAL A 103 -6.15 -5.88 -5.18
CA VAL A 103 -5.80 -5.23 -3.91
C VAL A 103 -4.80 -6.05 -3.10
N ILE A 104 -4.95 -7.37 -3.06
CA ILE A 104 -3.99 -8.27 -2.39
C ILE A 104 -2.61 -8.18 -3.05
N ILE A 105 -2.54 -8.22 -4.39
CA ILE A 105 -1.28 -8.10 -5.13
C ILE A 105 -0.61 -6.75 -4.84
N VAL A 106 -1.35 -5.65 -4.91
CA VAL A 106 -0.83 -4.31 -4.63
C VAL A 106 -0.30 -4.22 -3.21
N TYR A 107 -1.05 -4.73 -2.23
CA TYR A 107 -0.63 -4.73 -0.83
C TYR A 107 0.65 -5.53 -0.61
N VAL A 108 0.75 -6.75 -1.16
CA VAL A 108 1.95 -7.59 -1.05
C VAL A 108 3.16 -6.90 -1.69
N LEU A 109 2.99 -6.25 -2.85
CA LEU A 109 4.07 -5.50 -3.49
C LEU A 109 4.56 -4.34 -2.60
N PHE A 110 3.65 -3.55 -2.03
CA PHE A 110 4.03 -2.47 -1.12
C PHE A 110 4.70 -2.98 0.15
N TYR A 111 4.21 -4.07 0.73
CA TYR A 111 4.81 -4.71 1.89
C TYR A 111 6.25 -5.19 1.62
N LEU A 112 6.48 -5.79 0.44
CA LEU A 112 7.83 -6.19 0.02
C LEU A 112 8.76 -4.98 -0.17
N LEU A 113 8.26 -3.90 -0.75
CA LEU A 113 9.03 -2.66 -0.93
C LEU A 113 9.41 -2.04 0.42
N ASP A 114 8.51 -2.05 1.40
CA ASP A 114 8.79 -1.57 2.75
C ASP A 114 9.86 -2.42 3.46
N ILE A 115 9.79 -3.74 3.35
CA ILE A 115 10.84 -4.64 3.88
C ILE A 115 12.21 -4.31 3.27
N ILE A 116 12.27 -4.10 1.96
CA ILE A 116 13.53 -3.76 1.26
C ILE A 116 14.07 -2.41 1.75
N ARG A 117 13.19 -1.42 1.95
CA ARG A 117 13.56 -0.10 2.46
C ARG A 117 14.12 -0.18 3.88
N VAL A 118 13.41 -0.87 4.79
CA VAL A 118 13.86 -1.06 6.18
C VAL A 118 15.21 -1.76 6.24
N ARG A 119 15.44 -2.78 5.41
CA ARG A 119 16.76 -3.46 5.33
C ARG A 119 17.88 -2.53 4.86
N LYS A 120 17.60 -1.60 3.95
CA LYS A 120 18.58 -0.59 3.51
C LYS A 120 18.93 0.37 4.64
N ASP A 121 17.91 0.87 5.35
CA ASP A 121 18.09 1.80 6.46
C ASP A 121 18.91 1.17 7.60
N ILE A 122 18.62 -0.09 7.96
CA ILE A 122 19.40 -0.84 8.96
C ILE A 122 20.86 -0.99 8.52
N LYS A 123 21.11 -1.28 7.24
CA LYS A 123 22.46 -1.44 6.71
C LYS A 123 23.26 -0.13 6.74
N GLU A 124 22.59 0.99 6.49
CA GLU A 124 23.18 2.31 6.55
C GLU A 124 23.51 2.72 8.00
N ILE A 125 22.60 2.48 8.93
CA ILE A 125 22.80 2.73 10.36
C ILE A 125 23.99 1.90 10.88
N ASN A 126 24.08 0.62 10.53
CA ASN A 126 25.19 -0.23 10.94
C ASN A 126 26.54 0.26 10.39
N LYS A 127 26.58 0.77 9.16
CA LYS A 127 27.80 1.39 8.59
C LYS A 127 28.21 2.66 9.34
N LEU A 128 27.24 3.48 9.73
CA LEU A 128 27.52 4.70 10.52
C LEU A 128 28.05 4.35 11.91
N LEU A 129 27.47 3.35 12.57
CA LEU A 129 27.93 2.85 13.87
C LEU A 129 29.37 2.30 13.80
N GLN A 130 29.71 1.56 12.75
CA GLN A 130 31.09 1.09 12.55
C GLN A 130 32.06 2.25 12.39
N LYS A 131 31.72 3.25 11.56
CA LYS A 131 32.57 4.46 11.40
C LYS A 131 32.76 5.25 12.69
N LEU A 132 31.73 5.32 13.55
CA LEU A 132 31.83 5.98 14.85
C LEU A 132 32.78 5.20 15.77
N LYS A 133 32.65 3.89 15.87
CA LYS A 133 33.53 3.04 16.67
C LYS A 133 34.99 3.12 16.23
N GLU A 134 35.25 3.18 14.92
CA GLU A 134 36.62 3.34 14.38
C GLU A 134 37.19 4.72 14.71
N LYS A 135 36.38 5.79 14.72
CA LYS A 135 36.82 7.12 15.13
C LYS A 135 37.13 7.20 16.62
N GLU A 136 36.29 6.61 17.47
CA GLU A 136 36.52 6.54 18.92
C GLU A 136 37.80 5.76 19.24
N ALA A 137 38.03 4.61 18.58
CA ALA A 137 39.24 3.84 18.76
C ALA A 137 40.51 4.61 18.36
N LYS A 138 40.43 5.48 17.34
CA LYS A 138 41.59 6.32 16.91
C LYS A 138 41.84 7.52 17.83
N THR A 139 40.83 7.94 18.58
CA THR A 139 40.95 9.10 19.48
C THR A 139 41.46 8.69 20.87
N VAL A 140 41.35 7.41 21.24
CA VAL A 140 41.81 6.84 22.53
C VAL A 140 43.21 6.27 22.44
N SER A 141 43.75 6.09 21.26
CA SER A 141 45.17 5.67 21.04
C SER A 141 46.05 6.88 20.74
#